data_dd5a21a3369b1c7466004ba4ba40beb3
#
_entry.id   dd5a21a3369b1c7466004ba4ba40beb3
#
_cell.length_a   1.000
_cell.length_b   1.000
_cell.length_c   1.000
_cell.angle_alpha   90.00
_cell.angle_beta   90.00
_cell.angle_gamma   90.00
#
_symmetry.space_group_name_H-M   'P 1'
#
loop_
_entity.id
_entity.type
_entity.pdbx_description
1 polymer ?
#
loop_
_entity_poly.entity_id
_entity_poly.type
_entity_poly.pdbx_seq_one_letter_code
_entity_poly.pdbx_strand_id
1 'polypeptide(L)'
;MRGSHESHKAIALLQKQNDNLHHELSKSITKWTLQLEESHAKLARSTSDLKTLRNKASKLRKAVKHGKEQKEQAMASVKKKILDQQSVHHLMQKGVFTKETRNVVWLLVKAGCSQNLTGEGILAVLKSAGITGVGSISRTSVSRILREGYFAAQIQLGYEMKNAKSMTFSADGTSHHSINYNSRHVHLIAEDYSSPEGSLKQQVTRTFGIQSSKDGSSEEAIADWKNGFNKALDLYNNSPLAKCSGGLFKFIELLIKLAGMSTDHCLKEKKDAQLLEALKAWAVDQHLGEEKMSETTLEEIHDYFKKAEEEMIKKAGGANKWNKLSDIKKAERKAKMIEEAVAELGKEEFNNLSDEEKRLFWLFIWVGCGCHKDLNTIRGGYLAMAAWWIENELEEEHPVLLANRDNDPVVKERDTALEKGDTPTPAQERAFHKSTCGAIKTAEIADAIFNHKNDKMGHHDVFCYWWWEHVGVPFTFPDTSNN
;
A
#
# COMPACT_ATOMS: atom_id res chain seq x y z
N MET A 1 1.69 -93.94 16.39
CA MET A 1 0.46 -93.20 16.80
C MET A 1 0.69 -91.79 17.34
N ARG A 2 1.94 -91.29 17.58
CA ARG A 2 2.15 -89.95 18.13
C ARG A 2 2.02 -88.83 17.07
N GLY A 3 2.39 -89.09 15.78
CA GLY A 3 2.33 -88.06 14.74
C GLY A 3 0.94 -87.60 14.28
N SER A 4 -0.10 -88.48 14.44
CA SER A 4 -1.49 -88.18 14.07
C SER A 4 -2.12 -87.16 15.03
N HIS A 5 -1.77 -87.18 16.32
CA HIS A 5 -2.34 -86.29 17.30
C HIS A 5 -1.81 -84.84 17.23
N GLU A 6 -0.56 -84.68 16.89
CA GLU A 6 0.04 -83.37 16.68
C GLU A 6 -0.47 -82.70 15.38
N SER A 7 -0.70 -83.47 14.33
CA SER A 7 -1.31 -82.98 13.10
C SER A 7 -2.76 -82.51 13.34
N HIS A 8 -3.56 -83.23 14.12
CA HIS A 8 -4.92 -82.82 14.47
C HIS A 8 -4.96 -81.53 15.34
N LYS A 9 -3.99 -81.36 16.25
CA LYS A 9 -3.86 -80.13 17.04
C LYS A 9 -3.46 -78.94 16.16
N ALA A 10 -2.52 -79.12 15.23
CA ALA A 10 -2.11 -78.11 14.29
C ALA A 10 -3.28 -77.69 13.36
N ILE A 11 -4.06 -78.67 12.85
CA ILE A 11 -5.25 -78.38 12.05
C ILE A 11 -6.29 -77.61 12.84
N ALA A 12 -6.57 -77.99 14.09
CA ALA A 12 -7.52 -77.28 14.95
C ALA A 12 -7.07 -75.86 15.29
N LEU A 13 -5.75 -75.61 15.45
CA LEU A 13 -5.17 -74.32 15.65
C LEU A 13 -5.32 -73.44 14.41
N LEU A 14 -5.01 -73.96 13.23
CA LEU A 14 -5.18 -73.31 11.95
C LEU A 14 -6.64 -73.01 11.65
N GLN A 15 -7.57 -73.91 11.97
CA GLN A 15 -8.99 -73.64 11.84
C GLN A 15 -9.42 -72.46 12.76
N LYS A 16 -9.00 -72.48 14.02
CA LYS A 16 -9.29 -71.37 14.94
C LYS A 16 -8.69 -70.02 14.48
N GLN A 17 -7.50 -70.05 13.93
CA GLN A 17 -6.89 -68.85 13.32
C GLN A 17 -7.67 -68.38 12.10
N ASN A 18 -8.11 -69.29 11.24
CA ASN A 18 -8.90 -68.97 10.05
C ASN A 18 -10.27 -68.38 10.45
N ASP A 19 -10.94 -68.95 11.45
CA ASP A 19 -12.22 -68.42 11.98
C ASP A 19 -12.05 -67.04 12.56
N ASN A 20 -10.97 -66.78 13.30
CA ASN A 20 -10.63 -65.44 13.79
C ASN A 20 -10.39 -64.45 12.65
N LEU A 21 -9.64 -64.83 11.64
CA LEU A 21 -9.39 -63.98 10.46
C LEU A 21 -10.68 -63.69 9.68
N HIS A 22 -11.55 -64.73 9.52
CA HIS A 22 -12.88 -64.49 8.92
C HIS A 22 -13.76 -63.54 9.74
N HIS A 23 -13.68 -63.61 11.07
CA HIS A 23 -14.40 -62.72 11.96
C HIS A 23 -13.88 -61.25 11.85
N GLU A 24 -12.56 -61.08 11.87
CA GLU A 24 -11.92 -59.78 11.68
C GLU A 24 -12.18 -59.20 10.28
N LEU A 25 -12.13 -60.01 9.25
CA LEU A 25 -12.47 -59.61 7.90
C LEU A 25 -13.94 -59.18 7.80
N SER A 26 -14.85 -59.93 8.39
CA SER A 26 -16.27 -59.62 8.41
C SER A 26 -16.53 -58.27 9.13
N LYS A 27 -15.88 -58.04 10.27
CA LYS A 27 -15.95 -56.76 10.98
C LYS A 27 -15.42 -55.61 10.13
N SER A 28 -14.28 -55.83 9.44
CA SER A 28 -13.71 -54.84 8.57
C SER A 28 -14.61 -54.51 7.39
N ILE A 29 -15.18 -55.53 6.74
CA ILE A 29 -16.14 -55.34 5.63
C ILE A 29 -17.35 -54.53 6.11
N THR A 30 -17.94 -54.88 7.27
CA THR A 30 -19.08 -54.18 7.84
C THR A 30 -18.72 -52.70 8.11
N LYS A 31 -17.57 -52.43 8.69
CA LYS A 31 -17.06 -51.06 8.91
C LYS A 31 -16.90 -50.29 7.62
N TRP A 32 -16.27 -50.88 6.60
CA TRP A 32 -16.09 -50.23 5.30
C TRP A 32 -17.42 -50.00 4.58
N THR A 33 -18.36 -50.93 4.68
CA THR A 33 -19.70 -50.78 4.09
C THR A 33 -20.44 -49.58 4.70
N LEU A 34 -20.41 -49.43 6.02
CA LEU A 34 -20.99 -48.29 6.72
C LEU A 34 -20.36 -46.97 6.33
N GLN A 35 -19.03 -46.95 6.23
CA GLN A 35 -18.30 -45.74 5.78
C GLN A 35 -18.63 -45.39 4.32
N LEU A 36 -18.80 -46.38 3.47
CA LEU A 36 -19.18 -46.19 2.07
C LEU A 36 -20.60 -45.61 1.95
N GLU A 37 -21.55 -46.16 2.72
CA GLU A 37 -22.92 -45.65 2.78
C GLU A 37 -22.99 -44.21 3.30
N GLU A 38 -22.22 -43.88 4.33
CA GLU A 38 -22.12 -42.52 4.84
C GLU A 38 -21.54 -41.57 3.79
N SER A 39 -20.50 -42.01 3.07
CA SER A 39 -19.89 -41.24 2.00
C SER A 39 -20.85 -41.00 0.85
N HIS A 40 -21.60 -42.03 0.46
CA HIS A 40 -22.64 -41.91 -0.57
C HIS A 40 -23.76 -40.96 -0.15
N ALA A 41 -24.18 -41.00 1.10
CA ALA A 41 -25.18 -40.09 1.65
C ALA A 41 -24.67 -38.63 1.64
N LYS A 42 -23.39 -38.39 1.98
CA LYS A 42 -22.73 -37.07 1.90
C LYS A 42 -22.67 -36.58 0.44
N LEU A 43 -22.28 -37.44 -0.50
CA LEU A 43 -22.20 -37.13 -1.90
C LEU A 43 -23.58 -36.79 -2.48
N ALA A 44 -24.62 -37.53 -2.12
CA ALA A 44 -26.01 -37.28 -2.54
C ALA A 44 -26.50 -35.90 -2.03
N ARG A 45 -26.20 -35.54 -0.78
CA ARG A 45 -26.51 -34.21 -0.23
C ARG A 45 -25.78 -33.13 -0.99
N SER A 46 -24.46 -33.26 -1.17
CA SER A 46 -23.64 -32.30 -1.89
C SER A 46 -24.11 -32.09 -3.34
N THR A 47 -24.51 -33.17 -4.05
CA THR A 47 -25.04 -33.07 -5.42
C THR A 47 -26.40 -32.36 -5.47
N SER A 48 -27.25 -32.56 -4.45
CA SER A 48 -28.50 -31.83 -4.30
C SER A 48 -28.29 -30.34 -4.06
N ASP A 49 -27.33 -30.03 -3.16
CA ASP A 49 -26.97 -28.65 -2.86
C ASP A 49 -26.38 -27.92 -4.08
N LEU A 50 -25.50 -28.60 -4.84
CA LEU A 50 -24.96 -28.08 -6.11
C LEU A 50 -26.05 -27.79 -7.12
N LYS A 51 -27.07 -28.67 -7.25
CA LYS A 51 -28.22 -28.45 -8.15
C LYS A 51 -29.02 -27.22 -7.71
N THR A 52 -29.23 -27.06 -6.40
CA THR A 52 -29.93 -25.91 -5.82
C THR A 52 -29.17 -24.61 -6.05
N LEU A 53 -27.84 -24.63 -5.81
CA LEU A 53 -26.98 -23.47 -6.05
C LEU A 53 -26.92 -23.09 -7.54
N ARG A 54 -26.83 -24.07 -8.46
CA ARG A 54 -26.88 -23.82 -9.91
C ARG A 54 -28.19 -23.15 -10.32
N ASN A 55 -29.33 -23.59 -9.76
CA ASN A 55 -30.62 -22.98 -10.03
C ASN A 55 -30.71 -21.54 -9.48
N LYS A 56 -30.18 -21.30 -8.27
CA LYS A 56 -30.07 -19.94 -7.70
C LYS A 56 -29.17 -19.04 -8.56
N ALA A 57 -28.01 -19.53 -8.98
CA ALA A 57 -27.09 -18.79 -9.85
C ALA A 57 -27.72 -18.46 -11.20
N SER A 58 -28.46 -19.38 -11.79
CA SER A 58 -29.20 -19.14 -13.04
C SER A 58 -30.27 -18.05 -12.89
N LYS A 59 -31.06 -18.10 -11.79
CA LYS A 59 -32.05 -17.06 -11.48
C LYS A 59 -31.41 -15.69 -11.28
N LEU A 60 -30.29 -15.64 -10.54
CA LEU A 60 -29.54 -14.38 -10.31
C LEU A 60 -28.97 -13.82 -11.62
N ARG A 61 -28.41 -14.67 -12.50
CA ARG A 61 -27.91 -14.23 -13.82
C ARG A 61 -29.04 -13.61 -14.66
N LYS A 62 -30.23 -14.23 -14.66
CA LYS A 62 -31.40 -13.67 -15.34
C LYS A 62 -31.84 -12.34 -14.75
N ALA A 63 -31.86 -12.22 -13.40
CA ALA A 63 -32.21 -10.98 -12.72
C ALA A 63 -31.19 -9.86 -12.99
N VAL A 64 -29.89 -10.18 -12.99
CA VAL A 64 -28.82 -9.23 -13.34
C VAL A 64 -28.94 -8.77 -14.79
N LYS A 65 -29.19 -9.70 -15.74
CA LYS A 65 -29.40 -9.35 -17.15
C LYS A 65 -30.61 -8.42 -17.32
N HIS A 66 -31.72 -8.76 -16.70
CA HIS A 66 -32.93 -7.93 -16.74
C HIS A 66 -32.73 -6.57 -16.09
N GLY A 67 -32.01 -6.52 -14.96
CA GLY A 67 -31.63 -5.25 -14.31
C GLY A 67 -30.73 -4.38 -15.19
N LYS A 68 -29.80 -4.98 -15.95
CA LYS A 68 -29.00 -4.24 -16.95
C LYS A 68 -29.83 -3.67 -18.05
N GLU A 69 -30.71 -4.48 -18.62
CA GLU A 69 -31.65 -4.05 -19.71
C GLU A 69 -32.57 -2.93 -19.24
N GLN A 70 -33.14 -3.04 -18.04
CA GLN A 70 -33.95 -1.96 -17.43
C GLN A 70 -33.15 -0.68 -17.20
N LYS A 71 -31.90 -0.82 -16.73
CA LYS A 71 -31.00 0.33 -16.55
C LYS A 71 -30.69 1.01 -17.88
N GLU A 72 -30.40 0.25 -18.93
CA GLU A 72 -30.12 0.79 -20.27
C GLU A 72 -31.37 1.47 -20.88
N GLN A 73 -32.55 0.87 -20.75
CA GLN A 73 -33.81 1.48 -21.17
C GLN A 73 -34.13 2.77 -20.40
N ALA A 74 -33.90 2.76 -19.07
CA ALA A 74 -34.07 3.95 -18.26
C ALA A 74 -33.05 5.05 -18.65
N MET A 75 -31.80 4.68 -18.91
CA MET A 75 -30.79 5.62 -19.42
C MET A 75 -31.14 6.17 -20.80
N ALA A 76 -31.63 5.35 -21.72
CA ALA A 76 -32.06 5.78 -23.05
C ALA A 76 -33.26 6.72 -22.96
N SER A 77 -34.24 6.40 -22.11
CA SER A 77 -35.40 7.25 -21.84
C SER A 77 -35.00 8.60 -21.22
N VAL A 78 -34.06 8.60 -20.26
CA VAL A 78 -33.53 9.82 -19.68
C VAL A 78 -32.73 10.62 -20.71
N LYS A 79 -31.91 9.98 -21.54
CA LYS A 79 -31.21 10.64 -22.65
C LYS A 79 -32.18 11.31 -23.63
N LYS A 80 -33.27 10.64 -24.00
CA LYS A 80 -34.28 11.19 -24.87
C LYS A 80 -34.99 12.39 -24.23
N LYS A 81 -35.36 12.31 -22.97
CA LYS A 81 -35.95 13.46 -22.22
C LYS A 81 -35.00 14.64 -22.06
N ILE A 82 -33.67 14.39 -21.91
CA ILE A 82 -32.66 15.43 -21.84
C ILE A 82 -32.47 16.12 -23.20
N LEU A 83 -32.57 15.39 -24.30
CA LEU A 83 -32.54 15.95 -25.67
C LEU A 83 -33.77 16.77 -26.02
N ASP A 84 -34.94 16.40 -25.48
CA ASP A 84 -36.21 17.07 -25.71
C ASP A 84 -36.48 18.27 -24.76
N GLN A 85 -35.77 18.40 -23.66
CA GLN A 85 -35.85 19.53 -22.71
C GLN A 85 -34.63 20.41 -22.86
N GLN A 86 -34.79 21.64 -23.34
CA GLN A 86 -33.78 22.69 -23.32
C GLN A 86 -33.13 22.76 -21.94
N SER A 87 -31.98 22.24 -21.87
CA SER A 87 -30.74 22.47 -21.12
C SER A 87 -30.85 23.35 -19.87
N VAL A 88 -31.59 22.91 -18.87
CA VAL A 88 -31.46 23.42 -17.52
C VAL A 88 -30.73 22.38 -16.68
N HIS A 89 -29.58 22.75 -16.12
CA HIS A 89 -28.82 21.91 -15.18
C HIS A 89 -29.02 22.41 -13.75
N HIS A 90 -29.69 21.59 -12.95
CA HIS A 90 -29.82 21.85 -11.52
C HIS A 90 -28.59 21.35 -10.78
N LEU A 91 -27.82 22.26 -10.17
CA LEU A 91 -26.63 21.90 -9.36
C LEU A 91 -26.98 21.07 -8.13
N MET A 92 -28.24 21.19 -7.64
CA MET A 92 -28.76 20.47 -6.48
C MET A 92 -30.08 19.80 -6.78
N GLN A 93 -30.32 18.63 -6.18
CA GLN A 93 -31.61 17.95 -6.12
C GLN A 93 -31.98 17.67 -4.66
N LYS A 94 -33.18 18.06 -4.24
CA LYS A 94 -33.64 17.90 -2.85
C LYS A 94 -32.67 18.43 -1.81
N GLY A 95 -32.03 19.56 -2.08
CA GLY A 95 -31.07 20.21 -1.16
C GLY A 95 -29.66 19.58 -1.13
N VAL A 96 -29.38 18.59 -2.01
CA VAL A 96 -28.08 17.90 -2.10
C VAL A 96 -27.47 18.14 -3.49
N PHE A 97 -26.17 18.43 -3.55
CA PHE A 97 -25.46 18.55 -4.81
C PHE A 97 -25.50 17.25 -5.60
N THR A 98 -25.77 17.34 -6.91
CA THR A 98 -25.83 16.16 -7.78
C THR A 98 -24.45 15.51 -7.93
N LYS A 99 -24.41 14.25 -8.34
CA LYS A 99 -23.13 13.54 -8.58
C LYS A 99 -22.30 14.24 -9.65
N GLU A 100 -22.96 14.72 -10.70
CA GLU A 100 -22.34 15.45 -11.80
C GLU A 100 -21.72 16.76 -11.31
N THR A 101 -22.44 17.52 -10.49
CA THR A 101 -21.92 18.75 -9.87
C THR A 101 -20.71 18.49 -9.00
N ARG A 102 -20.72 17.43 -8.18
CA ARG A 102 -19.58 17.05 -7.36
C ARG A 102 -18.37 16.67 -8.22
N ASN A 103 -18.57 15.87 -9.27
CA ASN A 103 -17.53 15.50 -10.21
C ASN A 103 -16.87 16.70 -10.88
N VAL A 104 -17.68 17.68 -11.32
CA VAL A 104 -17.15 18.90 -11.93
C VAL A 104 -16.37 19.74 -10.91
N VAL A 105 -16.84 19.83 -9.66
CA VAL A 105 -16.08 20.49 -8.57
C VAL A 105 -14.73 19.85 -8.39
N TRP A 106 -14.64 18.52 -8.31
CA TRP A 106 -13.37 17.82 -8.16
C TRP A 106 -12.44 18.03 -9.35
N LEU A 107 -12.95 17.99 -10.57
CA LEU A 107 -12.16 18.22 -11.78
C LEU A 107 -11.60 19.64 -11.83
N LEU A 108 -12.41 20.66 -11.54
CA LEU A 108 -11.96 22.05 -11.56
C LEU A 108 -10.89 22.32 -10.49
N VAL A 109 -11.09 21.81 -9.28
CA VAL A 109 -10.09 21.97 -8.21
C VAL A 109 -8.81 21.19 -8.54
N LYS A 110 -8.91 20.00 -9.12
CA LYS A 110 -7.76 19.22 -9.63
C LYS A 110 -7.01 19.98 -10.72
N ALA A 111 -7.73 20.71 -11.58
CA ALA A 111 -7.14 21.57 -12.61
C ALA A 111 -6.55 22.89 -12.07
N GLY A 112 -6.54 23.10 -10.75
CA GLY A 112 -5.96 24.29 -10.10
C GLY A 112 -6.93 25.46 -9.88
N CYS A 113 -8.22 25.28 -10.15
CA CYS A 113 -9.21 26.31 -9.85
C CYS A 113 -9.33 26.51 -8.33
N SER A 114 -9.28 27.77 -7.89
CA SER A 114 -9.44 28.08 -6.48
C SER A 114 -10.85 27.74 -5.99
N GLN A 115 -10.99 27.35 -4.72
CA GLN A 115 -12.29 27.00 -4.14
C GLN A 115 -13.29 28.16 -4.17
N ASN A 116 -12.80 29.40 -4.17
CA ASN A 116 -13.65 30.60 -4.26
C ASN A 116 -14.29 30.76 -5.64
N LEU A 117 -13.53 30.43 -6.69
CA LEU A 117 -13.95 30.62 -8.08
C LEU A 117 -14.62 29.39 -8.69
N THR A 118 -14.55 28.24 -8.03
CA THR A 118 -15.09 26.97 -8.57
C THR A 118 -16.59 27.08 -8.90
N GLY A 119 -17.38 27.71 -8.02
CA GLY A 119 -18.81 27.87 -8.25
C GLY A 119 -19.14 28.75 -9.45
N GLU A 120 -18.47 29.87 -9.57
CA GLU A 120 -18.60 30.79 -10.71
C GLU A 120 -18.10 30.15 -12.01
N GLY A 121 -16.98 29.43 -11.95
CA GLY A 121 -16.43 28.68 -13.08
C GLY A 121 -17.40 27.66 -13.62
N ILE A 122 -18.09 26.90 -12.76
CA ILE A 122 -19.13 25.94 -13.22
C ILE A 122 -20.25 26.66 -13.95
N LEU A 123 -20.78 27.76 -13.40
CA LEU A 123 -21.86 28.49 -14.03
C LEU A 123 -21.43 29.13 -15.37
N ALA A 124 -20.18 29.63 -15.44
CA ALA A 124 -19.62 30.18 -16.66
C ALA A 124 -19.46 29.10 -17.77
N VAL A 125 -18.98 27.92 -17.43
CA VAL A 125 -18.87 26.78 -18.37
C VAL A 125 -20.24 26.33 -18.86
N LEU A 126 -21.21 26.17 -17.95
CA LEU A 126 -22.57 25.83 -18.33
C LEU A 126 -23.16 26.88 -19.29
N LYS A 127 -22.99 28.16 -18.96
CA LYS A 127 -23.47 29.26 -19.81
C LYS A 127 -22.81 29.26 -21.20
N SER A 128 -21.51 29.01 -21.29
CA SER A 128 -20.80 28.91 -22.57
C SER A 128 -21.27 27.72 -23.43
N ALA A 129 -21.73 26.65 -22.78
CA ALA A 129 -22.33 25.51 -23.45
C ALA A 129 -23.82 25.68 -23.76
N GLY A 130 -24.41 26.88 -23.55
CA GLY A 130 -25.84 27.15 -23.77
C GLY A 130 -26.78 26.50 -22.73
N ILE A 131 -26.21 26.08 -21.58
CA ILE A 131 -26.94 25.42 -20.49
C ILE A 131 -27.25 26.43 -19.40
N THR A 132 -28.49 26.51 -18.95
CA THR A 132 -28.86 27.34 -17.79
C THR A 132 -28.57 26.60 -16.50
N GLY A 133 -27.53 27.02 -15.75
CA GLY A 133 -27.23 26.49 -14.41
C GLY A 133 -28.17 27.08 -13.37
N VAL A 134 -28.85 26.23 -12.60
CA VAL A 134 -29.72 26.64 -11.50
C VAL A 134 -29.10 26.26 -10.17
N GLY A 135 -28.90 27.26 -9.31
CA GLY A 135 -28.25 27.12 -7.99
C GLY A 135 -26.92 27.84 -7.90
N SER A 136 -26.30 27.81 -6.73
CA SER A 136 -24.98 28.37 -6.47
C SER A 136 -24.15 27.42 -5.63
N ILE A 137 -22.84 27.48 -5.77
CA ILE A 137 -21.90 26.70 -4.97
C ILE A 137 -20.97 27.67 -4.24
N SER A 138 -21.09 27.74 -2.93
CA SER A 138 -20.22 28.56 -2.09
C SER A 138 -18.87 27.84 -1.87
N ARG A 139 -17.83 28.61 -1.50
CA ARG A 139 -16.52 28.07 -1.07
C ARG A 139 -16.68 26.97 0.00
N THR A 140 -17.56 27.19 0.98
CA THR A 140 -17.83 26.24 2.05
C THR A 140 -18.41 24.93 1.50
N SER A 141 -19.30 25.02 0.50
CA SER A 141 -19.85 23.85 -0.17
C SER A 141 -18.78 23.09 -0.98
N VAL A 142 -17.91 23.82 -1.69
CA VAL A 142 -16.75 23.22 -2.37
C VAL A 142 -15.88 22.48 -1.37
N SER A 143 -15.52 23.10 -0.25
CA SER A 143 -14.72 22.46 0.80
C SER A 143 -15.38 21.20 1.39
N ARG A 144 -16.72 21.21 1.54
CA ARG A 144 -17.46 20.00 1.97
C ARG A 144 -17.43 18.89 0.94
N ILE A 145 -17.61 19.21 -0.34
CA ILE A 145 -17.53 18.25 -1.45
C ILE A 145 -16.13 17.63 -1.53
N LEU A 146 -15.09 18.44 -1.37
CA LEU A 146 -13.70 17.94 -1.36
C LEU A 146 -13.44 17.00 -0.19
N ARG A 147 -13.96 17.35 1.00
CA ARG A 147 -13.84 16.51 2.19
C ARG A 147 -14.60 15.19 2.04
N GLU A 148 -15.81 15.23 1.46
CA GLU A 148 -16.58 14.03 1.13
C GLU A 148 -15.79 13.12 0.17
N GLY A 149 -15.17 13.70 -0.87
CA GLY A 149 -14.31 12.97 -1.79
C GLY A 149 -13.09 12.33 -1.11
N TYR A 150 -12.48 13.05 -0.16
CA TYR A 150 -11.38 12.49 0.63
C TYR A 150 -11.81 11.24 1.41
N PHE A 151 -12.94 11.30 2.14
CA PHE A 151 -13.42 10.14 2.88
C PHE A 151 -13.79 8.99 1.96
N ALA A 152 -14.42 9.27 0.81
CA ALA A 152 -14.74 8.24 -0.17
C ALA A 152 -13.46 7.56 -0.72
N ALA A 153 -12.42 8.34 -1.02
CA ALA A 153 -11.13 7.82 -1.46
C ALA A 153 -10.43 6.95 -0.39
N GLN A 154 -10.50 7.34 0.89
CA GLN A 154 -9.94 6.55 1.99
C GLN A 154 -10.72 5.24 2.21
N ILE A 155 -12.03 5.25 2.08
CA ILE A 155 -12.87 4.03 2.15
C ILE A 155 -12.55 3.10 0.98
N GLN A 156 -12.42 3.64 -0.24
CA GLN A 156 -12.00 2.89 -1.42
C GLN A 156 -10.63 2.27 -1.23
N LEU A 157 -9.67 3.04 -0.70
CA LEU A 157 -8.33 2.57 -0.39
C LEU A 157 -8.36 1.38 0.58
N GLY A 158 -9.12 1.48 1.67
CA GLY A 158 -9.30 0.37 2.62
C GLY A 158 -9.89 -0.88 1.97
N TYR A 159 -10.87 -0.72 1.08
CA TYR A 159 -11.46 -1.81 0.30
C TYR A 159 -10.44 -2.46 -0.65
N GLU A 160 -9.70 -1.65 -1.40
CA GLU A 160 -8.69 -2.12 -2.34
C GLU A 160 -7.55 -2.86 -1.62
N MET A 161 -7.06 -2.34 -0.48
CA MET A 161 -6.04 -2.99 0.35
C MET A 161 -6.55 -4.33 0.92
N LYS A 162 -7.81 -4.38 1.36
CA LYS A 162 -8.42 -5.63 1.85
C LYS A 162 -8.43 -6.71 0.77
N ASN A 163 -8.76 -6.36 -0.47
CA ASN A 163 -8.90 -7.29 -1.59
C ASN A 163 -7.59 -7.53 -2.36
N ALA A 164 -6.54 -6.75 -2.10
CA ALA A 164 -5.23 -6.96 -2.69
C ALA A 164 -4.60 -8.25 -2.14
N LYS A 165 -3.86 -8.97 -2.98
CA LYS A 165 -3.03 -10.12 -2.57
C LYS A 165 -1.78 -9.65 -1.82
N SER A 166 -1.16 -8.59 -2.33
CA SER A 166 0.01 -7.94 -1.77
C SER A 166 0.02 -6.47 -2.14
N MET A 167 0.79 -5.67 -1.41
CA MET A 167 0.96 -4.25 -1.67
C MET A 167 2.36 -3.79 -1.29
N THR A 168 2.80 -2.69 -1.88
CA THR A 168 4.04 -2.01 -1.50
C THR A 168 3.74 -0.57 -1.14
N PHE A 169 4.54 0.00 -0.26
CA PHE A 169 4.42 1.40 0.13
C PHE A 169 5.55 2.23 -0.45
N SER A 170 5.29 3.50 -0.67
CA SER A 170 6.34 4.47 -0.93
C SER A 170 6.14 5.72 -0.09
N ALA A 171 7.25 6.35 0.25
CA ALA A 171 7.26 7.63 0.93
C ALA A 171 8.28 8.55 0.24
N ASP A 172 7.93 9.83 0.21
CA ASP A 172 8.80 10.90 -0.28
C ASP A 172 8.67 12.10 0.64
N GLY A 173 9.81 12.64 1.08
CA GLY A 173 9.91 13.75 2.00
C GLY A 173 10.22 15.05 1.27
N THR A 174 9.52 16.12 1.63
CA THR A 174 9.82 17.47 1.16
C THR A 174 9.73 18.49 2.29
N SER A 175 10.47 19.59 2.16
CA SER A 175 10.42 20.68 3.14
C SER A 175 9.78 21.91 2.49
N HIS A 176 8.79 22.49 3.16
CA HIS A 176 8.15 23.73 2.74
C HIS A 176 8.00 24.64 3.95
N HIS A 177 8.49 25.89 3.85
CA HIS A 177 8.51 26.84 4.96
C HIS A 177 9.09 26.29 6.26
N SER A 178 10.22 25.57 6.18
CA SER A 178 10.90 24.92 7.31
C SER A 178 10.08 23.84 8.01
N ILE A 179 9.00 23.36 7.42
CA ILE A 179 8.22 22.21 7.90
C ILE A 179 8.48 21.04 6.95
N ASN A 180 8.84 19.90 7.50
CA ASN A 180 9.00 18.66 6.75
C ASN A 180 7.64 17.99 6.55
N TYR A 181 7.35 17.60 5.33
CA TYR A 181 6.15 16.88 4.94
C TYR A 181 6.55 15.55 4.32
N ASN A 182 5.89 14.49 4.73
CA ASN A 182 6.02 13.16 4.13
C ASN A 182 4.75 12.84 3.33
N SER A 183 4.92 12.61 2.04
CA SER A 183 3.91 12.06 1.15
C SER A 183 3.99 10.55 1.19
N ARG A 184 2.85 9.88 1.35
CA ARG A 184 2.78 8.41 1.47
C ARG A 184 1.82 7.83 0.45
N HIS A 185 2.28 6.78 -0.21
CA HIS A 185 1.52 6.10 -1.26
C HIS A 185 1.51 4.60 -1.03
N VAL A 186 0.47 3.96 -1.51
CA VAL A 186 0.36 2.51 -1.62
C VAL A 186 0.23 2.11 -3.08
N HIS A 187 0.96 1.08 -3.47
CA HIS A 187 0.92 0.48 -4.80
C HIS A 187 0.35 -0.92 -4.67
N LEU A 188 -0.69 -1.19 -5.41
CA LEU A 188 -1.40 -2.47 -5.37
C LEU A 188 -2.08 -2.76 -6.72
N ILE A 189 -2.56 -3.97 -6.88
CA ILE A 189 -3.37 -4.35 -8.03
C ILE A 189 -4.85 -4.28 -7.61
N ALA A 190 -5.60 -3.36 -8.21
CA ALA A 190 -7.03 -3.17 -7.98
C ALA A 190 -7.84 -3.39 -9.26
N GLU A 191 -9.15 -3.44 -9.10
CA GLU A 191 -10.09 -3.52 -10.20
C GLU A 191 -10.08 -2.22 -11.02
N ASP A 192 -10.17 -2.34 -12.33
CA ASP A 192 -10.39 -1.18 -13.21
C ASP A 192 -11.87 -0.80 -13.20
N TYR A 193 -12.19 0.24 -12.43
CA TYR A 193 -13.57 0.75 -12.32
C TYR A 193 -14.07 1.46 -13.60
N SER A 194 -13.21 1.71 -14.57
CA SER A 194 -13.60 2.29 -15.87
C SER A 194 -14.09 1.22 -16.85
N SER A 195 -13.73 -0.04 -16.63
CA SER A 195 -14.16 -1.17 -17.46
C SER A 195 -15.61 -1.56 -17.15
N PRO A 196 -16.48 -1.65 -18.14
CA PRO A 196 -17.89 -2.07 -17.94
C PRO A 196 -18.02 -3.48 -17.37
N GLU A 197 -17.04 -4.34 -17.58
CA GLU A 197 -17.06 -5.75 -17.20
C GLU A 197 -16.46 -6.03 -15.84
N GLY A 198 -15.77 -5.05 -15.19
CA GLY A 198 -15.21 -5.19 -13.84
C GLY A 198 -14.20 -6.33 -13.68
N SER A 199 -13.74 -6.92 -14.79
CA SER A 199 -12.89 -8.12 -14.80
C SER A 199 -11.40 -7.81 -14.95
N LEU A 200 -11.06 -6.62 -15.39
CA LEU A 200 -9.68 -6.20 -15.59
C LEU A 200 -9.10 -5.66 -14.27
N LYS A 201 -7.93 -6.15 -13.95
CA LYS A 201 -7.13 -5.64 -12.82
C LYS A 201 -5.97 -4.83 -13.36
N GLN A 202 -5.68 -3.71 -12.71
CA GLN A 202 -4.58 -2.83 -13.08
C GLN A 202 -3.74 -2.49 -11.86
N GLN A 203 -2.47 -2.19 -12.09
CA GLN A 203 -1.61 -1.61 -11.07
C GLN A 203 -2.05 -0.17 -10.82
N VAL A 204 -2.27 0.15 -9.55
CA VAL A 204 -2.67 1.50 -9.14
C VAL A 204 -1.79 2.01 -8.04
N THR A 205 -1.59 3.33 -8.05
CA THR A 205 -0.98 4.07 -6.93
C THR A 205 -2.07 4.89 -6.27
N ARG A 206 -2.20 4.74 -4.94
CA ARG A 206 -3.14 5.50 -4.13
C ARG A 206 -2.39 6.33 -3.10
N THR A 207 -2.85 7.55 -2.89
CA THR A 207 -2.28 8.44 -1.87
C THR A 207 -2.86 8.10 -0.51
N PHE A 208 -1.98 7.77 0.42
CA PHE A 208 -2.34 7.53 1.82
C PHE A 208 -2.54 8.83 2.60
N GLY A 209 -1.85 9.88 2.17
CA GLY A 209 -1.91 11.22 2.73
C GLY A 209 -0.55 11.93 2.74
N ILE A 210 -0.61 13.20 3.11
CA ILE A 210 0.57 14.03 3.36
C ILE A 210 0.50 14.43 4.83
N GLN A 211 1.58 14.22 5.56
CA GLN A 211 1.67 14.54 6.98
C GLN A 211 2.96 15.32 7.26
N SER A 212 2.88 16.28 8.18
CA SER A 212 4.07 16.98 8.67
C SER A 212 4.81 16.07 9.65
N SER A 213 6.13 15.97 9.52
CA SER A 213 7.00 15.30 10.46
C SER A 213 7.42 16.29 11.55
N LYS A 214 7.42 15.87 12.81
CA LYS A 214 7.76 16.72 13.96
C LYS A 214 9.25 16.77 14.23
N ASP A 215 9.89 15.60 14.34
CA ASP A 215 11.31 15.47 14.68
C ASP A 215 12.12 14.74 13.59
N GLY A 216 11.44 14.12 12.62
CA GLY A 216 12.07 13.40 11.51
C GLY A 216 12.74 12.08 11.95
N SER A 217 12.48 11.56 13.16
CA SER A 217 13.00 10.27 13.61
C SER A 217 12.33 9.09 12.90
N SER A 218 13.01 7.95 12.85
CA SER A 218 12.43 6.72 12.29
C SER A 218 11.30 6.17 13.16
N GLU A 219 11.39 6.36 14.46
CA GLU A 219 10.38 5.97 15.43
C GLU A 219 9.07 6.77 15.21
N GLU A 220 9.18 8.07 14.97
CA GLU A 220 8.03 8.92 14.60
C GLU A 220 7.45 8.48 13.25
N ALA A 221 8.31 8.22 12.25
CA ALA A 221 7.86 7.78 10.94
C ALA A 221 7.01 6.50 11.01
N ILE A 222 7.42 5.52 11.83
CA ILE A 222 6.65 4.28 12.04
C ILE A 222 5.36 4.53 12.81
N ALA A 223 5.39 5.39 13.84
CA ALA A 223 4.17 5.78 14.55
C ALA A 223 3.16 6.45 13.61
N ASP A 224 3.63 7.28 12.72
CA ASP A 224 2.82 7.94 11.70
C ASP A 224 2.26 6.95 10.67
N TRP A 225 3.04 5.95 10.24
CA TRP A 225 2.53 4.87 9.40
C TRP A 225 1.42 4.11 10.09
N LYS A 226 1.62 3.68 11.36
CA LYS A 226 0.59 3.01 12.17
C LYS A 226 -0.68 3.85 12.29
N ASN A 227 -0.55 5.13 12.57
CA ASN A 227 -1.68 6.06 12.66
C ASN A 227 -2.42 6.18 11.33
N GLY A 228 -1.70 6.27 10.22
CA GLY A 228 -2.26 6.31 8.87
C GLY A 228 -3.05 5.04 8.56
N PHE A 229 -2.47 3.87 8.83
CA PHE A 229 -3.13 2.58 8.64
C PHE A 229 -4.41 2.48 9.47
N ASN A 230 -4.33 2.76 10.77
CA ASN A 230 -5.49 2.69 11.65
C ASN A 230 -6.62 3.63 11.20
N LYS A 231 -6.31 4.86 10.78
CA LYS A 231 -7.32 5.79 10.24
C LYS A 231 -8.01 5.24 8.99
N ALA A 232 -7.25 4.65 8.05
CA ALA A 232 -7.83 4.08 6.85
C ALA A 232 -8.70 2.84 7.16
N LEU A 233 -8.21 1.98 8.07
CA LEU A 233 -8.96 0.83 8.56
C LEU A 233 -10.25 1.25 9.26
N ASP A 234 -10.19 2.22 10.17
CA ASP A 234 -11.35 2.74 10.88
C ASP A 234 -12.40 3.31 9.93
N LEU A 235 -11.97 4.11 8.96
CA LEU A 235 -12.87 4.68 7.96
C LEU A 235 -13.53 3.59 7.10
N TYR A 236 -12.75 2.60 6.66
CA TYR A 236 -13.28 1.48 5.88
C TYR A 236 -14.22 0.63 6.73
N ASN A 237 -13.80 0.19 7.91
CA ASN A 237 -14.55 -0.72 8.77
C ASN A 237 -15.88 -0.12 9.26
N ASN A 238 -15.94 1.19 9.45
CA ASN A 238 -17.18 1.89 9.80
C ASN A 238 -18.04 2.26 8.59
N SER A 239 -17.59 1.98 7.36
CA SER A 239 -18.31 2.31 6.15
C SER A 239 -19.42 1.31 5.81
N PRO A 240 -20.46 1.73 5.04
CA PRO A 240 -21.42 0.78 4.48
C PRO A 240 -20.77 -0.26 3.57
N LEU A 241 -19.66 0.07 2.91
CA LEU A 241 -18.95 -0.83 2.01
C LEU A 241 -18.39 -2.05 2.76
N ALA A 242 -17.82 -1.86 3.95
CA ALA A 242 -17.31 -2.96 4.76
C ALA A 242 -18.42 -3.95 5.16
N LYS A 243 -19.61 -3.42 5.47
CA LYS A 243 -20.78 -4.25 5.80
C LYS A 243 -21.24 -5.13 4.63
N CYS A 244 -21.10 -4.64 3.41
CA CYS A 244 -21.49 -5.36 2.19
C CYS A 244 -20.39 -6.31 1.67
N SER A 245 -19.11 -6.06 1.99
CA SER A 245 -17.95 -6.76 1.42
C SER A 245 -17.38 -7.87 2.30
N GLY A 246 -18.12 -8.32 3.30
CA GLY A 246 -17.80 -9.54 4.04
C GLY A 246 -16.80 -9.39 5.19
N GLY A 247 -16.95 -8.35 6.01
CA GLY A 247 -16.28 -8.27 7.30
C GLY A 247 -15.23 -7.17 7.44
N LEU A 248 -14.70 -7.07 8.64
CA LEU A 248 -13.69 -6.09 9.03
C LEU A 248 -12.34 -6.40 8.37
N PHE A 249 -11.54 -5.36 8.18
CA PHE A 249 -10.15 -5.48 7.75
C PHE A 249 -9.25 -5.14 8.93
N LYS A 250 -8.44 -6.11 9.38
CA LYS A 250 -7.62 -5.97 10.57
C LYS A 250 -6.25 -5.37 10.24
N PHE A 251 -5.65 -4.70 11.22
CA PHE A 251 -4.30 -4.13 11.09
C PHE A 251 -3.23 -5.20 10.80
N ILE A 252 -3.34 -6.36 11.44
CA ILE A 252 -2.46 -7.51 11.21
C ILE A 252 -2.56 -7.99 9.74
N GLU A 253 -3.77 -8.14 9.21
CA GLU A 253 -3.98 -8.56 7.82
C GLU A 253 -3.37 -7.57 6.80
N LEU A 254 -3.42 -6.27 7.10
CA LEU A 254 -2.78 -5.25 6.28
C LEU A 254 -1.26 -5.44 6.24
N LEU A 255 -0.65 -5.63 7.41
CA LEU A 255 0.81 -5.78 7.52
C LEU A 255 1.32 -7.07 6.85
N ILE A 256 0.59 -8.17 6.96
CA ILE A 256 0.95 -9.44 6.29
C ILE A 256 1.01 -9.26 4.76
N LYS A 257 0.09 -8.49 4.19
CA LYS A 257 0.05 -8.22 2.75
C LYS A 257 1.13 -7.26 2.25
N LEU A 258 1.88 -6.63 3.15
CA LEU A 258 2.94 -5.71 2.80
C LEU A 258 4.15 -6.46 2.24
N ALA A 259 4.48 -6.23 0.96
CA ALA A 259 5.57 -6.90 0.25
C ALA A 259 6.83 -6.04 0.10
N GLY A 260 6.79 -4.78 0.50
CA GLY A 260 7.98 -3.92 0.45
C GLY A 260 7.70 -2.44 0.56
N MET A 261 8.79 -1.69 0.54
CA MET A 261 8.80 -0.23 0.64
C MET A 261 9.77 0.39 -0.36
N SER A 262 9.36 1.48 -1.01
CA SER A 262 10.20 2.29 -1.89
C SER A 262 10.35 3.70 -1.32
N THR A 263 11.58 4.12 -1.08
CA THR A 263 11.92 5.44 -0.51
C THR A 263 13.25 5.94 -1.05
N ASP A 264 13.69 7.08 -0.56
CA ASP A 264 15.03 7.59 -0.84
C ASP A 264 16.12 6.67 -0.30
N HIS A 265 17.33 6.81 -0.86
CA HIS A 265 18.51 6.02 -0.50
C HIS A 265 19.29 6.57 0.70
N CYS A 266 18.62 7.23 1.66
CA CYS A 266 19.28 7.70 2.86
C CYS A 266 19.24 6.67 4.01
N LEU A 267 20.17 6.80 4.95
CA LEU A 267 20.26 5.87 6.08
C LEU A 267 19.01 5.85 6.96
N LYS A 268 18.35 7.00 7.09
CA LYS A 268 17.07 7.12 7.81
C LYS A 268 16.00 6.27 7.17
N GLU A 269 15.79 6.42 5.87
CA GLU A 269 14.75 5.69 5.12
C GLU A 269 15.02 4.18 5.12
N LYS A 270 16.29 3.77 5.10
CA LYS A 270 16.67 2.37 5.28
C LYS A 270 16.26 1.85 6.67
N LYS A 271 16.46 2.65 7.72
CA LYS A 271 16.03 2.32 9.08
C LYS A 271 14.51 2.26 9.19
N ASP A 272 13.79 3.19 8.54
CA ASP A 272 12.32 3.21 8.50
C ASP A 272 11.79 1.91 7.85
N ALA A 273 12.40 1.48 6.74
CA ALA A 273 12.05 0.22 6.09
C ALA A 273 12.31 -1.00 6.99
N GLN A 274 13.45 -1.05 7.69
CA GLN A 274 13.77 -2.12 8.64
C GLN A 274 12.77 -2.19 9.80
N LEU A 275 12.35 -1.04 10.33
CA LEU A 275 11.35 -0.98 11.39
C LEU A 275 9.96 -1.42 10.89
N LEU A 276 9.61 -1.09 9.65
CA LEU A 276 8.36 -1.55 9.04
C LEU A 276 8.38 -3.05 8.76
N GLU A 277 9.51 -3.59 8.32
CA GLU A 277 9.75 -5.02 8.17
C GLU A 277 9.62 -5.77 9.50
N ALA A 278 10.21 -5.24 10.57
CA ALA A 278 10.07 -5.78 11.91
C ALA A 278 8.60 -5.76 12.40
N LEU A 279 7.86 -4.70 12.07
CA LEU A 279 6.44 -4.60 12.37
C LEU A 279 5.62 -5.64 11.58
N LYS A 280 5.97 -5.92 10.34
CA LYS A 280 5.38 -7.01 9.56
C LYS A 280 5.68 -8.36 10.18
N ALA A 281 6.93 -8.62 10.56
CA ALA A 281 7.32 -9.88 11.21
C ALA A 281 6.51 -10.12 12.49
N TRP A 282 6.37 -9.09 13.33
CA TRP A 282 5.49 -9.14 14.50
C TRP A 282 4.03 -9.49 14.13
N ALA A 283 3.50 -8.91 13.05
CA ALA A 283 2.13 -9.19 12.62
C ALA A 283 1.96 -10.63 12.10
N VAL A 284 2.98 -11.18 11.45
CA VAL A 284 2.99 -12.60 11.03
C VAL A 284 2.98 -13.51 12.25
N ASP A 285 3.83 -13.23 13.25
CA ASP A 285 3.87 -13.98 14.50
C ASP A 285 2.51 -13.93 15.21
N GLN A 286 1.87 -12.76 15.31
CA GLN A 286 0.54 -12.62 15.90
C GLN A 286 -0.53 -13.43 15.14
N HIS A 287 -0.52 -13.36 13.81
CA HIS A 287 -1.48 -14.06 12.97
C HIS A 287 -1.39 -15.59 13.13
N LEU A 288 -0.19 -16.13 12.98
CA LEU A 288 0.04 -17.56 13.11
C LEU A 288 -0.24 -18.05 14.54
N GLY A 289 0.06 -17.23 15.56
CA GLY A 289 -0.28 -17.54 16.95
C GLY A 289 -1.79 -17.55 17.18
N GLU A 290 -2.54 -16.59 16.63
CA GLU A 290 -4.01 -16.57 16.69
C GLU A 290 -4.62 -17.79 15.97
N GLU A 291 -4.11 -18.18 14.81
CA GLU A 291 -4.54 -19.37 14.07
C GLU A 291 -4.29 -20.63 14.90
N LYS A 292 -3.08 -20.78 15.44
CA LYS A 292 -2.74 -21.93 16.30
C LYS A 292 -3.65 -22.02 17.52
N MET A 293 -3.90 -20.91 18.18
CA MET A 293 -4.82 -20.88 19.31
C MET A 293 -6.24 -21.31 18.92
N SER A 294 -6.70 -20.99 17.71
CA SER A 294 -8.02 -21.40 17.24
C SER A 294 -8.14 -22.92 17.03
N GLU A 295 -7.02 -23.60 16.82
CA GLU A 295 -6.92 -25.06 16.63
C GLU A 295 -6.65 -25.82 17.94
N THR A 296 -6.20 -25.11 18.97
CA THR A 296 -5.78 -25.68 20.27
C THR A 296 -6.98 -25.78 21.21
N THR A 297 -6.99 -26.76 22.10
CA THR A 297 -8.05 -26.93 23.07
C THR A 297 -8.04 -25.84 24.14
N LEU A 298 -9.21 -25.54 24.72
CA LEU A 298 -9.32 -24.51 25.77
C LEU A 298 -8.46 -24.84 27.02
N GLU A 299 -8.26 -26.11 27.32
CA GLU A 299 -7.43 -26.55 28.46
C GLU A 299 -5.95 -26.24 28.21
N GLU A 300 -5.45 -26.59 27.04
CA GLU A 300 -4.06 -26.31 26.62
C GLU A 300 -3.78 -24.81 26.56
N ILE A 301 -4.72 -24.02 26.01
CA ILE A 301 -4.63 -22.54 25.97
C ILE A 301 -4.56 -21.98 27.41
N HIS A 302 -5.42 -22.47 28.30
CA HIS A 302 -5.44 -22.04 29.69
C HIS A 302 -4.08 -22.28 30.36
N ASP A 303 -3.56 -23.52 30.22
CA ASP A 303 -2.26 -23.90 30.80
C ASP A 303 -1.10 -23.10 30.22
N TYR A 304 -1.14 -22.80 28.93
CA TYR A 304 -0.13 -21.96 28.27
C TYR A 304 -0.12 -20.55 28.84
N PHE A 305 -1.26 -19.87 28.92
CA PHE A 305 -1.33 -18.52 29.50
C PHE A 305 -1.06 -18.48 30.98
N LYS A 306 -1.43 -19.51 31.72
CA LYS A 306 -1.09 -19.62 33.15
C LYS A 306 0.43 -19.63 33.37
N LYS A 307 1.17 -20.42 32.59
CA LYS A 307 2.65 -20.44 32.63
C LYS A 307 3.22 -19.07 32.26
N ALA A 308 2.71 -18.43 31.21
CA ALA A 308 3.15 -17.08 30.81
C ALA A 308 2.87 -16.03 31.89
N GLU A 309 1.74 -16.12 32.61
CA GLU A 309 1.41 -15.24 33.72
C GLU A 309 2.35 -15.45 34.92
N GLU A 310 2.66 -16.70 35.27
CA GLU A 310 3.62 -17.04 36.31
C GLU A 310 5.03 -16.47 36.02
N GLU A 311 5.50 -16.60 34.77
CA GLU A 311 6.77 -16.01 34.32
C GLU A 311 6.75 -14.49 34.35
N MET A 312 5.67 -13.86 33.91
CA MET A 312 5.50 -12.40 33.96
C MET A 312 5.56 -11.89 35.40
N ILE A 313 4.88 -12.56 36.33
CA ILE A 313 4.91 -12.22 37.77
C ILE A 313 6.34 -12.38 38.32
N LYS A 314 7.05 -13.44 37.94
CA LYS A 314 8.45 -13.66 38.31
C LYS A 314 9.36 -12.55 37.79
N LYS A 315 9.22 -12.19 36.50
CA LYS A 315 9.96 -11.06 35.88
C LYS A 315 9.63 -9.70 36.52
N ALA A 316 8.41 -9.51 37.03
CA ALA A 316 8.02 -8.31 37.76
C ALA A 316 8.63 -8.19 39.17
N GLY A 317 9.36 -9.21 39.61
CA GLY A 317 10.02 -9.26 40.92
C GLY A 317 9.20 -10.02 41.97
N GLY A 318 8.32 -10.93 41.53
CA GLY A 318 7.54 -11.85 42.34
C GLY A 318 6.18 -11.29 42.80
N ALA A 319 5.37 -12.14 43.40
CA ALA A 319 3.99 -11.85 43.80
C ALA A 319 3.86 -10.60 44.70
N ASN A 320 4.81 -10.38 45.59
CA ASN A 320 4.79 -9.23 46.52
C ASN A 320 4.90 -7.88 45.78
N LYS A 321 5.75 -7.81 44.74
CA LYS A 321 5.88 -6.59 43.91
C LYS A 321 4.71 -6.47 42.95
N TRP A 322 4.24 -7.57 42.39
CA TRP A 322 3.07 -7.61 41.52
C TRP A 322 1.81 -7.08 42.23
N ASN A 323 1.55 -7.53 43.45
CA ASN A 323 0.38 -7.12 44.21
C ASN A 323 0.34 -5.62 44.55
N LYS A 324 1.52 -4.98 44.62
CA LYS A 324 1.66 -3.52 44.86
C LYS A 324 1.38 -2.66 43.63
N LEU A 325 1.27 -3.23 42.43
CA LEU A 325 0.95 -2.49 41.20
C LEU A 325 -0.53 -2.08 41.23
N SER A 326 -0.81 -0.91 40.62
CA SER A 326 -2.20 -0.50 40.37
C SER A 326 -2.85 -1.44 39.36
N ASP A 327 -4.20 -1.53 39.41
CA ASP A 327 -4.95 -2.42 38.51
C ASP A 327 -4.77 -2.05 37.03
N ILE A 328 -4.58 -0.77 36.72
CA ILE A 328 -4.25 -0.29 35.37
C ILE A 328 -2.92 -0.89 34.91
N LYS A 329 -1.85 -0.79 35.72
CA LYS A 329 -0.54 -1.36 35.39
C LYS A 329 -0.55 -2.87 35.29
N LYS A 330 -1.38 -3.54 36.10
CA LYS A 330 -1.55 -5.00 35.99
C LYS A 330 -2.24 -5.37 34.68
N ALA A 331 -3.30 -4.64 34.31
CA ALA A 331 -4.01 -4.87 33.04
C ALA A 331 -3.12 -4.63 31.84
N GLU A 332 -2.34 -3.53 31.81
CA GLU A 332 -1.37 -3.26 30.76
C GLU A 332 -0.33 -4.36 30.60
N ARG A 333 0.22 -4.84 31.72
CA ARG A 333 1.21 -5.93 31.70
C ARG A 333 0.61 -7.26 31.26
N LYS A 334 -0.63 -7.56 31.68
CA LYS A 334 -1.34 -8.76 31.23
C LYS A 334 -1.64 -8.70 29.73
N ALA A 335 -2.09 -7.55 29.22
CA ALA A 335 -2.32 -7.37 27.78
C ALA A 335 -1.03 -7.58 26.98
N LYS A 336 0.08 -7.00 27.45
CA LYS A 336 1.38 -7.17 26.81
C LYS A 336 1.87 -8.64 26.89
N MET A 337 1.68 -9.31 28.01
CA MET A 337 2.03 -10.72 28.17
C MET A 337 1.24 -11.60 27.21
N ILE A 338 -0.06 -11.35 27.03
CA ILE A 338 -0.90 -12.09 26.08
C ILE A 338 -0.36 -11.87 24.66
N GLU A 339 -0.08 -10.63 24.28
CA GLU A 339 0.48 -10.30 22.98
C GLU A 339 1.83 -11.00 22.74
N GLU A 340 2.76 -10.96 23.72
CA GLU A 340 4.04 -11.63 23.66
C GLU A 340 3.90 -13.16 23.59
N ALA A 341 2.99 -13.74 24.32
CA ALA A 341 2.75 -15.17 24.33
C ALA A 341 2.15 -15.67 23.02
N VAL A 342 1.21 -14.92 22.44
CA VAL A 342 0.65 -15.22 21.10
C VAL A 342 1.73 -15.11 20.03
N ALA A 343 2.58 -14.08 20.08
CA ALA A 343 3.68 -13.94 19.14
C ALA A 343 4.70 -15.08 19.25
N GLU A 344 5.01 -15.56 20.46
CA GLU A 344 5.94 -16.68 20.64
C GLU A 344 5.39 -17.98 20.05
N LEU A 345 4.11 -18.25 20.27
CA LEU A 345 3.43 -19.39 19.65
C LEU A 345 3.44 -19.30 18.13
N GLY A 346 3.23 -18.09 17.59
CA GLY A 346 3.30 -17.86 16.13
C GLY A 346 4.70 -18.03 15.55
N LYS A 347 5.76 -17.68 16.28
CA LYS A 347 7.14 -17.96 15.87
C LYS A 347 7.42 -19.45 15.79
N GLU A 348 6.91 -20.23 16.73
CA GLU A 348 7.02 -21.69 16.69
C GLU A 348 6.33 -22.24 15.44
N GLU A 349 5.11 -21.81 15.17
CA GLU A 349 4.38 -22.20 13.96
C GLU A 349 5.08 -21.73 12.68
N PHE A 350 5.59 -20.49 12.64
CA PHE A 350 6.36 -20.01 11.50
C PHE A 350 7.57 -20.90 11.20
N ASN A 351 8.28 -21.38 12.23
CA ASN A 351 9.42 -22.27 12.05
C ASN A 351 9.01 -23.63 11.45
N ASN A 352 7.79 -24.07 11.69
CA ASN A 352 7.26 -25.33 11.18
C ASN A 352 6.74 -25.25 9.74
N LEU A 353 6.53 -24.05 9.20
CA LEU A 353 6.12 -23.84 7.82
C LEU A 353 7.16 -24.32 6.82
N SER A 354 6.73 -24.70 5.63
CA SER A 354 7.59 -24.95 4.48
C SER A 354 8.32 -23.68 4.02
N ASP A 355 9.44 -23.82 3.31
CA ASP A 355 10.18 -22.67 2.79
C ASP A 355 9.36 -21.82 1.81
N GLU A 356 8.42 -22.42 1.09
CA GLU A 356 7.52 -21.71 0.19
C GLU A 356 6.52 -20.85 0.96
N GLU A 357 5.91 -21.39 2.03
CA GLU A 357 5.00 -20.65 2.90
C GLU A 357 5.73 -19.54 3.65
N LYS A 358 6.92 -19.81 4.18
CA LYS A 358 7.78 -18.78 4.80
C LYS A 358 8.04 -17.61 3.87
N ARG A 359 8.32 -17.90 2.58
CA ARG A 359 8.56 -16.84 1.57
C ARG A 359 7.35 -15.94 1.38
N LEU A 360 6.13 -16.50 1.39
CA LEU A 360 4.91 -15.72 1.24
C LEU A 360 4.71 -14.72 2.38
N PHE A 361 5.00 -15.14 3.62
CA PHE A 361 4.90 -14.27 4.79
C PHE A 361 6.07 -13.30 4.90
N TRP A 362 7.28 -13.72 4.55
CA TRP A 362 8.50 -12.95 4.80
C TRP A 362 8.89 -12.00 3.68
N LEU A 363 8.23 -12.07 2.53
CA LEU A 363 8.57 -11.19 1.41
C LEU A 363 8.43 -9.72 1.83
N PHE A 364 9.57 -9.06 2.03
CA PHE A 364 9.66 -7.61 2.20
C PHE A 364 10.90 -7.10 1.48
N ILE A 365 10.70 -6.25 0.48
CA ILE A 365 11.78 -5.71 -0.34
C ILE A 365 11.83 -4.20 -0.15
N TRP A 366 12.96 -3.70 0.35
CA TRP A 366 13.22 -2.27 0.33
C TRP A 366 13.92 -1.89 -0.96
N VAL A 367 13.34 -0.93 -1.67
CA VAL A 367 13.89 -0.39 -2.92
C VAL A 367 14.12 1.09 -2.74
N GLY A 368 15.36 1.52 -2.90
CA GLY A 368 15.67 2.94 -2.92
C GLY A 368 15.39 3.56 -4.28
N CYS A 369 15.09 4.85 -4.28
CA CYS A 369 14.79 5.63 -5.48
C CYS A 369 15.94 5.56 -6.51
N GLY A 370 15.61 5.15 -7.73
CA GLY A 370 16.56 5.10 -8.86
C GLY A 370 17.15 6.46 -9.18
N CYS A 371 16.32 7.52 -9.22
CA CYS A 371 16.77 8.88 -9.50
C CYS A 371 17.83 9.37 -8.51
N HIS A 372 17.68 9.05 -7.20
CA HIS A 372 18.69 9.40 -6.21
C HIS A 372 19.99 8.61 -6.38
N LYS A 373 19.91 7.35 -6.84
CA LYS A 373 21.09 6.55 -7.21
C LYS A 373 21.84 7.21 -8.36
N ASP A 374 21.12 7.58 -9.40
CA ASP A 374 21.70 8.21 -10.59
C ASP A 374 22.34 9.54 -10.24
N LEU A 375 21.65 10.39 -9.46
CA LEU A 375 22.21 11.65 -8.97
C LEU A 375 23.47 11.43 -8.11
N ASN A 376 23.45 10.44 -7.21
CA ASN A 376 24.63 10.12 -6.40
C ASN A 376 25.78 9.55 -7.26
N THR A 377 25.48 8.78 -8.29
CA THR A 377 26.47 8.25 -9.24
C THR A 377 27.12 9.39 -10.02
N ILE A 378 26.30 10.33 -10.54
CA ILE A 378 26.78 11.53 -11.24
C ILE A 378 27.66 12.36 -10.30
N ARG A 379 27.19 12.59 -9.07
CA ARG A 379 27.96 13.33 -8.06
C ARG A 379 29.28 12.63 -7.69
N GLY A 380 29.26 11.32 -7.53
CA GLY A 380 30.45 10.53 -7.23
C GLY A 380 31.45 10.55 -8.39
N GLY A 381 30.97 10.38 -9.62
CA GLY A 381 31.79 10.51 -10.82
C GLY A 381 32.41 11.88 -10.97
N TYR A 382 31.63 12.93 -10.71
CA TYR A 382 32.15 14.31 -10.69
C TYR A 382 33.26 14.51 -9.65
N LEU A 383 33.06 14.06 -8.41
CA LEU A 383 34.07 14.18 -7.35
C LEU A 383 35.36 13.41 -7.68
N ALA A 384 35.22 12.23 -8.30
CA ALA A 384 36.36 11.44 -8.76
C ALA A 384 37.13 12.12 -9.89
N MET A 385 36.43 12.74 -10.85
CA MET A 385 37.08 13.53 -11.92
C MET A 385 37.78 14.76 -11.35
N ALA A 386 37.19 15.45 -10.41
CA ALA A 386 37.79 16.60 -9.74
C ALA A 386 39.05 16.22 -8.97
N ALA A 387 39.04 15.10 -8.23
CA ALA A 387 40.20 14.59 -7.53
C ALA A 387 41.31 14.19 -8.49
N TRP A 388 40.98 13.48 -9.58
CA TRP A 388 41.94 13.09 -10.62
C TRP A 388 42.59 14.31 -11.29
N TRP A 389 41.84 15.40 -11.52
CA TRP A 389 42.37 16.65 -12.10
C TRP A 389 43.42 17.28 -11.18
N ILE A 390 43.15 17.30 -9.89
CA ILE A 390 44.09 17.82 -8.87
C ILE A 390 45.34 16.93 -8.76
N GLU A 391 45.16 15.59 -8.71
CA GLU A 391 46.24 14.62 -8.60
C GLU A 391 47.25 14.68 -9.79
N ASN A 392 46.76 15.05 -10.97
CA ASN A 392 47.59 15.14 -12.18
C ASN A 392 48.15 16.53 -12.43
N GLU A 393 48.00 17.47 -11.47
CA GLU A 393 48.57 18.83 -11.54
C GLU A 393 48.32 19.55 -12.88
N LEU A 394 47.07 19.43 -13.39
CA LEU A 394 46.72 20.04 -14.66
C LEU A 394 46.62 21.57 -14.49
N GLU A 395 47.40 22.30 -15.26
CA GLU A 395 47.54 23.77 -15.14
C GLU A 395 46.30 24.56 -15.59
N GLU A 396 45.38 23.93 -16.32
CA GLU A 396 44.16 24.57 -16.75
C GLU A 396 43.11 24.60 -15.65
N GLU A 397 42.31 25.68 -15.61
CA GLU A 397 41.17 25.77 -14.70
C GLU A 397 40.27 24.55 -14.90
N HIS A 398 39.90 23.94 -13.77
CA HIS A 398 39.03 22.79 -13.73
C HIS A 398 37.74 23.07 -14.51
N PRO A 399 37.41 22.32 -15.59
CA PRO A 399 36.30 22.63 -16.51
C PRO A 399 34.93 22.67 -15.81
N VAL A 400 34.87 22.24 -14.58
CA VAL A 400 33.69 22.22 -13.74
C VAL A 400 33.41 23.55 -13.04
N LEU A 401 34.38 24.44 -13.00
CA LEU A 401 34.24 25.80 -12.44
C LEU A 401 33.49 26.78 -13.38
N LEU A 402 32.99 26.35 -14.51
CA LEU A 402 32.08 27.09 -15.37
C LEU A 402 30.74 27.43 -14.68
N ALA A 403 30.78 27.59 -13.39
CA ALA A 403 29.59 27.72 -12.65
C ALA A 403 29.37 29.13 -12.15
N ASN A 404 28.26 29.62 -12.48
CA ASN A 404 27.55 30.63 -11.71
C ASN A 404 28.32 31.94 -11.50
N ARG A 405 28.37 32.77 -12.51
CA ARG A 405 28.85 34.17 -12.42
C ARG A 405 28.34 34.89 -11.15
N ASP A 406 27.17 34.56 -10.67
CA ASP A 406 26.56 35.13 -9.47
C ASP A 406 27.23 34.68 -8.16
N ASN A 407 27.88 33.52 -8.15
CA ASN A 407 28.59 33.00 -6.98
C ASN A 407 30.07 33.38 -6.92
N ASP A 408 30.68 33.74 -8.07
CA ASP A 408 32.11 34.06 -8.13
C ASP A 408 32.57 35.12 -7.13
N PRO A 409 31.87 36.23 -6.92
CA PRO A 409 32.25 37.21 -5.93
C PRO A 409 32.29 36.62 -4.52
N VAL A 410 31.25 35.82 -4.17
CA VAL A 410 31.10 35.21 -2.83
C VAL A 410 32.15 34.12 -2.59
N VAL A 411 32.51 33.37 -3.65
CA VAL A 411 33.58 32.36 -3.57
C VAL A 411 34.95 33.06 -3.40
N LYS A 412 35.22 34.15 -4.11
CA LYS A 412 36.44 34.95 -3.91
C LYS A 412 36.55 35.54 -2.51
N GLU A 413 35.43 36.03 -1.95
CA GLU A 413 35.40 36.48 -0.54
C GLU A 413 35.70 35.35 0.43
N ARG A 414 35.18 34.14 0.19
CA ARG A 414 35.48 32.93 0.97
C ARG A 414 36.97 32.60 0.93
N ASP A 415 37.55 32.56 -0.26
CA ASP A 415 38.96 32.19 -0.43
C ASP A 415 39.88 33.26 0.21
N THR A 416 39.53 34.54 0.11
CA THR A 416 40.23 35.64 0.80
C THR A 416 40.11 35.51 2.32
N ALA A 417 38.95 35.05 2.86
CA ALA A 417 38.79 34.81 4.28
C ALA A 417 39.65 33.64 4.77
N LEU A 418 39.73 32.55 4.01
CA LEU A 418 40.60 31.41 4.31
C LEU A 418 42.11 31.79 4.28
N GLU A 419 42.54 32.59 3.30
CA GLU A 419 43.91 33.10 3.21
C GLU A 419 44.28 33.95 4.43
N LYS A 420 43.32 34.67 5.01
CA LYS A 420 43.50 35.45 6.25
C LYS A 420 43.36 34.61 7.51
N GLY A 421 43.03 33.32 7.42
CA GLY A 421 42.84 32.44 8.57
C GLY A 421 41.45 32.56 9.22
N ASP A 422 40.51 33.24 8.56
CA ASP A 422 39.16 33.41 9.03
C ASP A 422 38.27 32.18 8.62
N THR A 423 37.23 31.91 9.43
CA THR A 423 36.29 30.85 9.11
C THR A 423 35.21 31.35 8.14
N PRO A 424 35.03 30.71 6.97
CA PRO A 424 34.00 31.09 6.02
C PRO A 424 32.59 31.05 6.59
N THR A 425 31.76 31.97 6.16
CA THR A 425 30.35 31.97 6.56
C THR A 425 29.57 30.82 5.90
N PRO A 426 28.47 30.35 6.47
CA PRO A 426 27.60 29.31 5.85
C PRO A 426 27.09 29.71 4.46
N ALA A 427 26.96 30.99 4.16
CA ALA A 427 26.57 31.49 2.84
C ALA A 427 27.71 31.31 1.81
N GLN A 428 28.93 31.62 2.22
CA GLN A 428 30.16 31.44 1.40
C GLN A 428 30.42 29.95 1.12
N GLU A 429 30.25 29.06 2.12
CA GLU A 429 30.35 27.62 1.91
C GLU A 429 29.27 27.07 0.97
N ARG A 430 28.03 27.53 1.09
CA ARG A 430 27.00 27.16 0.11
C ARG A 430 27.29 27.64 -1.30
N ALA A 431 27.82 28.86 -1.47
CA ALA A 431 28.19 29.37 -2.75
C ALA A 431 29.34 28.57 -3.38
N PHE A 432 30.34 28.23 -2.59
CA PHE A 432 31.46 27.38 -3.00
C PHE A 432 30.96 25.98 -3.43
N HIS A 433 30.15 25.33 -2.63
CA HIS A 433 29.58 24.03 -2.99
C HIS A 433 28.74 24.07 -4.27
N LYS A 434 27.98 25.14 -4.49
CA LYS A 434 27.27 25.34 -5.75
C LYS A 434 28.21 25.52 -6.92
N SER A 435 29.29 26.27 -6.74
CA SER A 435 30.27 26.56 -7.80
C SER A 435 31.08 25.32 -8.18
N THR A 436 31.35 24.40 -7.21
CA THR A 436 32.02 23.13 -7.46
C THR A 436 31.14 22.06 -8.12
N CYS A 437 29.85 22.33 -8.37
CA CYS A 437 28.92 21.41 -9.01
C CYS A 437 28.71 21.72 -10.52
N GLY A 438 29.71 22.23 -11.24
CA GLY A 438 29.59 22.67 -12.64
C GLY A 438 29.14 21.57 -13.60
N ALA A 439 29.56 20.30 -13.42
CA ALA A 439 29.08 19.19 -14.25
C ALA A 439 27.59 18.92 -14.04
N ILE A 440 27.14 19.00 -12.80
CA ILE A 440 25.69 18.91 -12.49
C ILE A 440 24.96 20.11 -13.10
N LYS A 441 25.52 21.29 -12.99
CA LYS A 441 24.95 22.50 -13.60
C LYS A 441 24.88 22.42 -15.10
N THR A 442 25.88 21.85 -15.75
CA THR A 442 25.87 21.59 -17.19
C THR A 442 24.74 20.62 -17.56
N ALA A 443 24.56 19.56 -16.79
CA ALA A 443 23.44 18.63 -16.98
C ALA A 443 22.08 19.31 -16.76
N GLU A 444 21.94 20.17 -15.73
CA GLU A 444 20.73 20.97 -15.51
C GLU A 444 20.43 21.93 -16.65
N ILE A 445 21.45 22.58 -17.20
CA ILE A 445 21.30 23.49 -18.35
C ILE A 445 20.95 22.70 -19.61
N ALA A 446 21.57 21.54 -19.84
CA ALA A 446 21.22 20.64 -20.92
C ALA A 446 19.76 20.14 -20.76
N ASP A 447 19.36 19.76 -19.57
CA ASP A 447 17.95 19.38 -19.28
C ASP A 447 16.98 20.54 -19.55
N ALA A 448 17.34 21.76 -19.18
CA ALA A 448 16.53 22.95 -19.47
C ALA A 448 16.37 23.22 -20.98
N ILE A 449 17.36 22.89 -21.81
CA ILE A 449 17.26 22.96 -23.27
C ILE A 449 16.24 21.97 -23.81
N PHE A 450 16.15 20.79 -23.19
CA PHE A 450 15.26 19.69 -23.61
C PHE A 450 13.91 19.70 -22.88
N ASN A 451 13.81 20.34 -21.73
CA ASN A 451 12.60 20.29 -20.86
C ASN A 451 11.90 21.65 -20.80
N HIS A 452 10.79 21.77 -21.51
CA HIS A 452 10.02 23.01 -21.61
C HIS A 452 9.56 23.58 -20.23
N LYS A 453 9.37 22.76 -19.22
CA LYS A 453 8.89 23.22 -17.88
C LYS A 453 9.86 24.13 -17.15
N ASN A 454 11.14 23.99 -17.41
CA ASN A 454 12.21 24.72 -16.71
C ASN A 454 12.87 25.81 -17.57
N ASP A 455 12.45 25.93 -18.82
CA ASP A 455 13.06 26.89 -19.77
C ASP A 455 12.48 28.30 -19.59
N LYS A 456 13.12 29.08 -18.72
CA LYS A 456 12.83 30.50 -18.54
C LYS A 456 13.57 31.42 -19.54
N MET A 457 14.48 30.88 -20.34
CA MET A 457 15.38 31.62 -21.23
C MET A 457 15.09 31.39 -22.71
N GLY A 458 14.10 30.56 -23.03
CA GLY A 458 13.74 30.23 -24.43
C GLY A 458 14.69 29.26 -25.13
N HIS A 459 15.57 28.58 -24.40
CA HIS A 459 16.54 27.64 -24.99
C HIS A 459 15.87 26.41 -25.60
N HIS A 460 14.80 25.94 -25.00
CA HIS A 460 14.01 24.82 -25.51
C HIS A 460 13.39 25.15 -26.87
N ASP A 461 12.78 26.33 -27.01
CA ASP A 461 12.17 26.77 -28.27
C ASP A 461 13.22 26.93 -29.37
N VAL A 462 14.37 27.51 -29.03
CA VAL A 462 15.52 27.65 -29.95
C VAL A 462 16.01 26.26 -30.39
N PHE A 463 16.16 25.32 -29.47
CA PHE A 463 16.58 23.95 -29.79
C PHE A 463 15.56 23.23 -30.67
N CYS A 464 14.26 23.33 -30.35
CA CYS A 464 13.19 22.71 -31.15
C CYS A 464 13.16 23.27 -32.58
N TYR A 465 13.40 24.59 -32.73
CA TYR A 465 13.47 25.24 -34.04
C TYR A 465 14.69 24.76 -34.81
N TRP A 466 15.87 24.72 -34.18
CA TRP A 466 17.09 24.18 -34.77
C TRP A 466 16.92 22.71 -35.17
N TRP A 467 16.31 21.88 -34.30
CA TRP A 467 16.05 20.49 -34.61
C TRP A 467 15.13 20.32 -35.81
N TRP A 468 14.07 21.12 -35.89
CA TRP A 468 13.15 21.11 -37.04
C TRP A 468 13.88 21.45 -38.32
N GLU A 469 14.75 22.46 -38.34
CA GLU A 469 15.50 22.88 -39.53
C GLU A 469 16.50 21.80 -40.00
N HIS A 470 17.12 21.06 -39.07
CA HIS A 470 18.22 20.15 -39.41
C HIS A 470 17.75 18.67 -39.54
N VAL A 471 16.69 18.27 -38.87
CA VAL A 471 16.19 16.90 -38.86
C VAL A 471 14.88 16.73 -39.63
N GLY A 472 14.12 17.81 -39.84
CA GLY A 472 12.91 17.85 -40.67
C GLY A 472 11.67 17.24 -40.00
N VAL A 473 11.75 16.84 -38.72
CA VAL A 473 10.61 16.35 -37.93
C VAL A 473 10.54 17.07 -36.60
N PRO A 474 9.34 17.26 -36.02
CA PRO A 474 9.23 17.89 -34.70
C PRO A 474 10.02 17.11 -33.65
N PHE A 475 10.71 17.86 -32.78
CA PHE A 475 11.32 17.25 -31.59
C PHE A 475 10.20 16.80 -30.61
N THR A 476 10.15 15.50 -30.33
CA THR A 476 9.28 14.95 -29.33
C THR A 476 10.12 14.25 -28.29
N PHE A 477 9.94 14.60 -27.01
CA PHE A 477 10.51 13.82 -25.94
C PHE A 477 9.92 12.41 -25.97
N PRO A 478 10.74 11.37 -25.79
CA PRO A 478 10.20 10.04 -25.56
C PRO A 478 9.28 10.10 -24.33
N ASP A 479 8.05 9.71 -24.53
CA ASP A 479 7.06 9.69 -23.43
C ASP A 479 7.50 8.65 -22.39
N THR A 480 8.14 9.10 -21.32
CA THR A 480 8.61 8.24 -20.21
C THR A 480 7.47 7.79 -19.29
N SER A 481 6.24 8.17 -19.61
CA SER A 481 5.05 7.79 -18.82
C SER A 481 4.62 6.32 -18.99
N ASN A 482 5.27 5.58 -19.90
CA ASN A 482 4.93 4.17 -20.21
C ASN A 482 6.02 3.15 -19.78
N ASN A 483 6.98 3.51 -18.92
CA ASN A 483 7.91 2.54 -18.32
C ASN A 483 7.73 2.42 -16.82
#